data_9a9b6130fbda7c3a1b9bfe241df47e79
#
_entry.id   9a9b6130fbda7c3a1b9bfe241df47e79
#
_cell.length_a   1.000
_cell.length_b   1.000
_cell.length_c   1.000
_cell.angle_alpha   90.00
_cell.angle_beta   90.00
_cell.angle_gamma   90.00
#
_symmetry.space_group_name_H-M   'P 1'
#
loop_
_entity.id
_entity.type
_entity.pdbx_description
1 polymer ?
#
loop_
_entity_poly.entity_id
_entity_poly.type
_entity_poly.pdbx_seq_one_letter_code
_entity_poly.pdbx_strand_id
1 'polypeptide(L)'
;MTSDKLIGRHEEKRLLTQYVDSGRSEFIALFGRRRVGKTFLVRNFFQNDFAFDVTGVLEGSRNEQFSVFYTALKAYGYEGKKPTTWIDMFFALRQLLETKIEKGKRTVIFIDELPCFDTPKSGFVNALGHFWNSWANWQSEIMLIVCGSATSWMVRNVIDNHGGLHDRITHEMAF
;
A
#
# COMPACT_ATOMS: atom_id res chain seq x y z
N MET A 1 -21.20 19.43 -7.70
CA MET A 1 -19.97 18.85 -7.15
C MET A 1 -18.81 19.35 -7.98
N THR A 2 -18.07 20.27 -7.45
CA THR A 2 -16.82 20.72 -8.04
C THR A 2 -15.84 19.56 -7.95
N SER A 3 -15.48 18.98 -9.08
CA SER A 3 -14.30 18.13 -9.14
C SER A 3 -13.13 19.04 -8.75
N ASP A 4 -12.62 18.88 -7.55
CA ASP A 4 -11.34 19.44 -7.18
C ASP A 4 -10.31 18.85 -8.14
N LYS A 5 -10.11 19.55 -9.25
CA LYS A 5 -9.08 19.20 -10.21
C LYS A 5 -7.75 19.31 -9.49
N LEU A 6 -7.04 18.19 -9.43
CA LEU A 6 -5.64 18.14 -9.06
C LEU A 6 -4.86 19.07 -10.00
N ILE A 7 -4.79 20.33 -9.65
CA ILE A 7 -4.06 21.32 -10.43
C ILE A 7 -2.58 21.09 -10.12
N GLY A 8 -1.79 20.74 -11.13
CA GLY A 8 -0.35 20.77 -11.03
C GLY A 8 0.39 19.46 -10.75
N ARG A 9 -0.26 18.29 -10.80
CA ARG A 9 0.40 17.00 -10.60
C ARG A 9 0.51 16.20 -11.91
N HIS A 10 0.83 16.88 -13.00
CA HIS A 10 0.88 16.24 -14.33
C HIS A 10 1.95 15.17 -14.44
N GLU A 11 3.13 15.41 -13.88
CA GLU A 11 4.23 14.46 -13.93
C GLU A 11 3.93 13.21 -13.11
N GLU A 12 3.43 13.38 -11.90
CA GLU A 12 3.06 12.25 -11.04
C GLU A 12 1.94 11.42 -11.66
N LYS A 13 0.95 12.04 -12.28
CA LYS A 13 -0.11 11.34 -13.01
C LYS A 13 0.42 10.61 -14.22
N ARG A 14 1.35 11.20 -14.95
CA ARG A 14 2.01 10.58 -16.10
C ARG A 14 2.75 9.31 -15.66
N LEU A 15 3.51 9.40 -14.58
CA LEU A 15 4.23 8.25 -14.01
C LEU A 15 3.28 7.15 -13.55
N LEU A 16 2.21 7.50 -12.83
CA LEU A 16 1.21 6.51 -12.40
C LEU A 16 0.55 5.82 -13.59
N THR A 17 0.22 6.56 -14.65
CA THR A 17 -0.32 5.98 -15.88
C THR A 17 0.65 4.98 -16.50
N GLN A 18 1.94 5.35 -16.55
CA GLN A 18 2.98 4.48 -17.06
C GLN A 18 3.10 3.19 -16.24
N TYR A 19 3.01 3.29 -14.91
CA TYR A 19 3.07 2.11 -14.03
C TYR A 19 1.81 1.23 -14.16
N VAL A 20 0.63 1.84 -14.30
CA VAL A 20 -0.60 1.10 -14.58
C VAL A 20 -0.48 0.28 -15.86
N ASP A 21 0.14 0.84 -16.88
CA ASP A 21 0.25 0.23 -18.21
C ASP A 21 1.46 -0.71 -18.36
N SER A 22 2.27 -0.89 -17.32
CA SER A 22 3.53 -1.65 -17.42
C SER A 22 3.36 -3.15 -17.69
N GLY A 23 2.20 -3.71 -17.40
CA GLY A 23 1.92 -5.14 -17.60
C GLY A 23 2.60 -6.08 -16.60
N ARG A 24 3.20 -5.53 -15.56
CA ARG A 24 3.87 -6.30 -14.50
C ARG A 24 3.41 -5.86 -13.12
N SER A 25 3.68 -6.68 -12.09
CA SER A 25 3.45 -6.27 -10.72
C SER A 25 4.27 -5.03 -10.39
N GLU A 26 3.66 -4.10 -9.66
CA GLU A 26 4.31 -2.85 -9.26
C GLU A 26 4.17 -2.64 -7.75
N PHE A 27 5.26 -2.21 -7.12
CA PHE A 27 5.27 -1.79 -5.71
C PHE A 27 5.79 -0.35 -5.66
N ILE A 28 4.88 0.59 -5.42
CA ILE A 28 5.15 2.02 -5.53
C ILE A 28 5.09 2.66 -4.14
N ALA A 29 6.12 3.38 -3.76
CA ALA A 29 6.17 4.13 -2.51
C ALA A 29 6.13 5.63 -2.76
N LEU A 30 5.16 6.30 -2.14
CA LEU A 30 5.04 7.76 -2.13
C LEU A 30 5.44 8.26 -0.74
N PHE A 31 6.34 9.23 -0.68
CA PHE A 31 6.82 9.77 0.59
C PHE A 31 7.05 11.28 0.51
N GLY A 32 7.05 11.91 1.66
CA GLY A 32 7.20 13.35 1.79
C GLY A 32 6.39 13.86 2.98
N ARG A 33 6.41 15.17 3.19
CA ARG A 33 5.72 15.80 4.32
C ARG A 33 4.21 15.54 4.28
N ARG A 34 3.59 15.60 5.45
CA ARG A 34 2.12 15.57 5.56
C ARG A 34 1.49 16.72 4.79
N ARG A 35 0.27 16.50 4.34
CA ARG A 35 -0.56 17.52 3.67
C ARG A 35 0.00 18.06 2.35
N VAL A 36 0.92 17.32 1.72
CA VAL A 36 1.40 17.67 0.36
C VAL A 36 0.58 17.03 -0.76
N GLY A 37 -0.47 16.28 -0.41
CA GLY A 37 -1.42 15.75 -1.39
C GLY A 37 -1.15 14.33 -1.87
N LYS A 38 -0.31 13.54 -1.20
CA LYS A 38 -0.02 12.14 -1.57
C LYS A 38 -1.28 11.28 -1.62
N THR A 39 -2.01 11.24 -0.51
CA THR A 39 -3.26 10.47 -0.39
C THR A 39 -4.30 10.93 -1.40
N PHE A 40 -4.46 12.24 -1.55
CA PHE A 40 -5.40 12.83 -2.50
C PHE A 40 -5.07 12.44 -3.94
N LEU A 41 -3.79 12.47 -4.31
CA LEU A 41 -3.34 12.05 -5.64
C LEU A 41 -3.76 10.60 -5.94
N VAL A 42 -3.44 9.67 -5.03
CA VAL A 42 -3.75 8.24 -5.23
C VAL A 42 -5.25 8.02 -5.32
N ARG A 43 -6.02 8.57 -4.38
CA ARG A 43 -7.47 8.39 -4.37
C ARG A 43 -8.14 9.01 -5.60
N ASN A 44 -7.69 10.18 -6.01
CA ASN A 44 -8.24 10.85 -7.19
C ASN A 44 -7.86 10.12 -8.48
N PHE A 45 -6.59 9.71 -8.61
CA PHE A 45 -6.11 9.03 -9.81
C PHE A 45 -6.86 7.71 -10.05
N PHE A 46 -7.04 6.90 -9.01
CA PHE A 46 -7.72 5.61 -9.12
C PHE A 46 -9.23 5.71 -8.87
N GLN A 47 -9.77 6.91 -8.62
CA GLN A 47 -11.19 7.14 -8.35
C GLN A 47 -11.73 6.27 -7.20
N ASN A 48 -10.90 6.02 -6.19
CA ASN A 48 -11.19 5.14 -5.06
C ASN A 48 -11.55 3.69 -5.44
N ASP A 49 -11.21 3.27 -6.65
CA ASP A 49 -11.43 1.89 -7.11
C ASP A 49 -10.26 1.00 -6.67
N PHE A 50 -10.28 0.59 -5.41
CA PHE A 50 -9.26 -0.27 -4.82
C PHE A 50 -9.82 -1.66 -4.56
N ALA A 51 -9.00 -2.69 -4.76
CA ALA A 51 -9.31 -4.03 -4.29
C ALA A 51 -9.20 -4.13 -2.76
N PHE A 52 -8.34 -3.29 -2.19
CA PHE A 52 -8.15 -3.15 -0.75
C PHE A 52 -7.49 -1.82 -0.46
N ASP A 53 -7.98 -1.10 0.56
CA ASP A 53 -7.27 0.05 1.10
C ASP A 53 -7.38 0.11 2.62
N VAL A 54 -6.34 0.64 3.24
CA VAL A 54 -6.30 0.81 4.69
C VAL A 54 -5.38 1.98 5.04
N THR A 55 -5.72 2.69 6.11
CA THR A 55 -4.91 3.80 6.64
C THR A 55 -4.47 3.47 8.05
N GLY A 56 -3.16 3.57 8.32
CA GLY A 56 -2.62 3.38 9.67
C GLY A 56 -3.12 4.45 10.64
N VAL A 57 -3.22 4.06 11.91
CA VAL A 57 -3.65 4.97 12.98
C VAL A 57 -2.44 5.75 13.48
N LEU A 58 -2.51 7.07 13.36
CA LEU A 58 -1.43 7.94 13.82
C LEU A 58 -1.22 7.76 15.33
N GLU A 59 0.03 7.46 15.73
CA GLU A 59 0.38 7.20 17.14
C GLU A 59 -0.45 6.09 17.80
N GLY A 60 -1.06 5.23 16.99
CA GLY A 60 -1.87 4.13 17.49
C GLY A 60 -1.04 2.97 18.00
N SER A 61 -1.64 2.21 18.92
CA SER A 61 -1.04 0.98 19.45
C SER A 61 -1.01 -0.13 18.41
N ARG A 62 -0.26 -1.20 18.69
CA ARG A 62 -0.27 -2.41 17.87
C ARG A 62 -1.69 -2.94 17.66
N ASN A 63 -2.48 -3.00 18.73
CA ASN A 63 -3.85 -3.49 18.66
C ASN A 63 -4.75 -2.61 17.79
N GLU A 64 -4.55 -1.29 17.83
CA GLU A 64 -5.30 -0.37 16.98
C GLU A 64 -4.93 -0.56 15.50
N GLN A 65 -3.64 -0.73 15.19
CA GLN A 65 -3.20 -1.01 13.82
C GLN A 65 -3.79 -2.32 13.30
N PHE A 66 -3.78 -3.37 14.12
CA PHE A 66 -4.40 -4.65 13.80
C PHE A 66 -5.90 -4.51 13.56
N SER A 67 -6.56 -3.76 14.42
CA SER A 67 -8.02 -3.57 14.36
C SER A 67 -8.44 -2.89 13.06
N VAL A 68 -7.76 -1.80 12.67
CA VAL A 68 -8.12 -1.10 11.43
C VAL A 68 -7.81 -1.93 10.19
N PHE A 69 -6.72 -2.70 10.20
CA PHE A 69 -6.37 -3.56 9.07
C PHE A 69 -7.40 -4.70 8.92
N TYR A 70 -7.74 -5.36 10.01
CA TYR A 70 -8.75 -6.43 10.00
C TYR A 70 -10.14 -5.91 9.61
N THR A 71 -10.53 -4.74 10.13
CA THR A 71 -11.80 -4.11 9.76
C THR A 71 -11.83 -3.81 8.26
N ALA A 72 -10.73 -3.34 7.69
CA ALA A 72 -10.63 -3.11 6.25
C ALA A 72 -10.74 -4.43 5.46
N LEU A 73 -10.10 -5.50 5.91
CA LEU A 73 -10.24 -6.83 5.28
C LEU A 73 -11.71 -7.26 5.21
N LYS A 74 -12.43 -7.11 6.32
CA LYS A 74 -13.88 -7.46 6.36
C LYS A 74 -14.69 -6.57 5.44
N ALA A 75 -14.40 -5.27 5.43
CA ALA A 75 -15.11 -4.32 4.58
C ALA A 75 -14.97 -4.65 3.08
N TYR A 76 -13.82 -5.20 2.69
CA TYR A 76 -13.57 -5.61 1.31
C TYR A 76 -13.98 -7.06 1.01
N GLY A 77 -14.56 -7.78 1.97
CA GLY A 77 -15.19 -9.08 1.74
C GLY A 77 -14.47 -10.29 2.35
N TYR A 78 -13.44 -10.08 3.18
CA TYR A 78 -12.79 -11.20 3.88
C TYR A 78 -13.73 -11.81 4.91
N GLU A 79 -13.93 -13.14 4.82
CA GLU A 79 -14.83 -13.89 5.70
C GLU A 79 -14.10 -14.97 6.50
N GLY A 80 -12.79 -15.05 6.39
CA GLY A 80 -12.01 -16.07 7.04
C GLY A 80 -11.76 -15.81 8.53
N LYS A 81 -10.92 -16.65 9.12
CA LYS A 81 -10.54 -16.57 10.52
C LYS A 81 -9.79 -15.27 10.80
N LYS A 82 -10.02 -14.67 11.99
CA LYS A 82 -9.31 -13.47 12.42
C LYS A 82 -7.82 -13.74 12.59
N PRO A 83 -6.94 -12.99 11.87
CA PRO A 83 -5.50 -13.15 12.04
C PRO A 83 -5.01 -12.69 13.41
N THR A 84 -3.93 -13.28 13.90
CA THR A 84 -3.30 -12.92 15.17
C THR A 84 -1.90 -12.37 15.03
N THR A 85 -1.28 -12.53 13.85
CA THR A 85 0.05 -12.01 13.52
C THR A 85 0.00 -11.23 12.21
N TRP A 86 1.01 -10.39 11.95
CA TRP A 86 1.08 -9.70 10.66
C TRP A 86 1.27 -10.66 9.49
N ILE A 87 2.03 -11.74 9.67
CA ILE A 87 2.15 -12.79 8.64
C ILE A 87 0.76 -13.33 8.28
N ASP A 88 -0.03 -13.70 9.27
CA ASP A 88 -1.39 -14.22 9.04
C ASP A 88 -2.33 -13.15 8.46
N MET A 89 -2.15 -11.89 8.87
CA MET A 89 -2.92 -10.77 8.32
C MET A 89 -2.67 -10.63 6.81
N PHE A 90 -1.41 -10.73 6.36
CA PHE A 90 -1.10 -10.68 4.94
C PHE A 90 -1.53 -11.94 4.18
N PHE A 91 -1.56 -13.11 4.82
CA PHE A 91 -2.19 -14.29 4.22
C PHE A 91 -3.69 -14.09 4.02
N ALA A 92 -4.37 -13.45 4.99
CA ALA A 92 -5.78 -13.10 4.85
C ALA A 92 -5.99 -12.11 3.69
N LEU A 93 -5.12 -11.12 3.55
CA LEU A 93 -5.15 -10.20 2.42
C LEU A 93 -4.97 -10.93 1.09
N ARG A 94 -4.02 -11.85 1.02
CA ARG A 94 -3.82 -12.68 -0.17
C ARG A 94 -5.10 -13.46 -0.53
N GLN A 95 -5.71 -14.12 0.43
CA GLN A 95 -6.97 -14.86 0.21
C GLN A 95 -8.06 -13.96 -0.35
N LEU A 96 -8.21 -12.76 0.22
CA LEU A 96 -9.17 -11.77 -0.28
C LEU A 96 -8.86 -11.38 -1.73
N LEU A 97 -7.61 -11.06 -2.03
CA LEU A 97 -7.19 -10.61 -3.36
C LEU A 97 -7.34 -11.71 -4.41
N GLU A 98 -7.09 -12.97 -4.05
CA GLU A 98 -7.27 -14.10 -4.96
C GLU A 98 -8.71 -14.20 -5.49
N THR A 99 -9.69 -13.70 -4.74
CA THR A 99 -11.09 -13.65 -5.20
C THR A 99 -11.38 -12.48 -6.13
N LYS A 100 -10.48 -11.51 -6.24
CA LYS A 100 -10.69 -10.25 -6.96
C LYS A 100 -9.83 -10.07 -8.20
N ILE A 101 -8.75 -10.85 -8.33
CA ILE A 101 -7.83 -10.71 -9.46
C ILE A 101 -8.54 -11.13 -10.75
N GLU A 102 -8.52 -10.23 -11.74
CA GLU A 102 -9.02 -10.45 -13.08
C GLU A 102 -7.92 -10.15 -14.08
N LYS A 103 -7.70 -11.06 -15.03
CA LYS A 103 -6.70 -10.87 -16.08
C LYS A 103 -6.99 -9.62 -16.90
N GLY A 104 -5.97 -8.78 -17.08
CA GLY A 104 -6.07 -7.56 -17.88
C GLY A 104 -6.60 -6.35 -17.12
N LYS A 105 -6.97 -6.50 -15.83
CA LYS A 105 -7.40 -5.40 -14.97
C LYS A 105 -6.45 -5.25 -13.79
N ARG A 106 -6.06 -4.02 -13.47
CA ARG A 106 -5.23 -3.75 -12.28
C ARG A 106 -5.99 -4.06 -10.99
N THR A 107 -5.34 -4.81 -10.12
CA THR A 107 -5.77 -5.04 -8.75
C THR A 107 -4.96 -4.09 -7.87
N VAL A 108 -5.56 -2.97 -7.49
CA VAL A 108 -4.86 -1.91 -6.76
C VAL A 108 -5.04 -2.08 -5.26
N ILE A 109 -3.92 -2.12 -4.54
CA ILE A 109 -3.87 -2.18 -3.08
C ILE A 109 -3.26 -0.87 -2.60
N PHE A 110 -3.95 -0.17 -1.69
CA PHE A 110 -3.47 1.09 -1.15
C PHE A 110 -3.31 1.01 0.36
N ILE A 111 -2.08 1.15 0.84
CA ILE A 111 -1.77 1.21 2.28
C ILE A 111 -1.23 2.61 2.58
N ASP A 112 -2.07 3.42 3.22
CA ASP A 112 -1.73 4.79 3.60
C ASP A 112 -1.20 4.84 5.03
N GLU A 113 -0.37 5.84 5.33
CA GLU A 113 0.30 5.99 6.62
C GLU A 113 1.03 4.69 7.03
N LEU A 114 1.75 4.10 6.05
CA LEU A 114 2.45 2.83 6.21
C LEU A 114 3.32 2.77 7.48
N PRO A 115 4.11 3.80 7.82
CA PRO A 115 4.96 3.74 9.01
C PRO A 115 4.21 3.48 10.31
N CYS A 116 2.93 3.86 10.39
CA CYS A 116 2.12 3.68 11.60
C CYS A 116 1.94 2.20 11.96
N PHE A 117 1.91 1.32 10.97
CA PHE A 117 1.74 -0.11 11.20
C PHE A 117 2.97 -0.78 11.82
N ASP A 118 4.15 -0.19 11.65
CA ASP A 118 5.41 -0.76 12.12
C ASP A 118 5.67 -0.40 13.59
N THR A 119 4.83 -0.89 14.49
CA THR A 119 5.02 -0.73 15.92
C THR A 119 6.20 -1.57 16.41
N PRO A 120 6.81 -1.25 17.59
CA PRO A 120 7.98 -1.99 18.07
C PRO A 120 7.76 -3.49 18.13
N LYS A 121 8.68 -4.25 17.56
CA LYS A 121 8.69 -5.72 17.56
C LYS A 121 7.46 -6.37 16.93
N SER A 122 6.72 -5.64 16.09
CA SER A 122 5.50 -6.17 15.48
C SER A 122 5.77 -7.16 14.35
N GLY A 123 6.91 -7.03 13.67
CA GLY A 123 7.23 -7.83 12.49
C GLY A 123 6.51 -7.38 11.23
N PHE A 124 5.93 -6.18 11.22
CA PHE A 124 5.14 -5.70 10.09
C PHE A 124 5.93 -5.62 8.78
N VAL A 125 7.12 -5.02 8.79
CA VAL A 125 7.95 -4.87 7.58
C VAL A 125 8.32 -6.22 7.00
N ASN A 126 8.70 -7.18 7.86
CA ASN A 126 9.03 -8.53 7.42
C ASN A 126 7.82 -9.24 6.81
N ALA A 127 6.65 -9.07 7.40
CA ALA A 127 5.41 -9.67 6.91
C ALA A 127 5.01 -9.09 5.55
N LEU A 128 5.09 -7.78 5.40
CA LEU A 128 4.83 -7.11 4.13
C LEU A 128 5.82 -7.56 3.06
N GLY A 129 7.11 -7.61 3.39
CA GLY A 129 8.15 -8.09 2.48
C GLY A 129 7.93 -9.53 2.04
N HIS A 130 7.53 -10.41 2.97
CA HIS A 130 7.21 -11.79 2.66
C HIS A 130 5.99 -11.91 1.73
N PHE A 131 4.93 -11.16 2.01
CA PHE A 131 3.75 -11.09 1.16
C PHE A 131 4.12 -10.72 -0.28
N TRP A 132 4.96 -9.70 -0.44
CA TRP A 132 5.41 -9.27 -1.76
C TRP A 132 6.26 -10.33 -2.45
N ASN A 133 7.31 -10.82 -1.78
CA ASN A 133 8.26 -11.76 -2.39
C ASN A 133 7.64 -13.12 -2.71
N SER A 134 6.78 -13.63 -1.82
CA SER A 134 6.26 -14.98 -1.97
C SER A 134 5.05 -15.09 -2.89
N TRP A 135 4.35 -13.98 -3.12
CA TRP A 135 3.11 -14.02 -3.89
C TRP A 135 2.85 -12.81 -4.78
N ALA A 136 2.75 -11.60 -4.21
CA ALA A 136 2.27 -10.43 -4.95
C ALA A 136 3.17 -10.09 -6.14
N ASN A 137 4.47 -10.21 -5.99
CA ASN A 137 5.44 -9.96 -7.06
C ASN A 137 5.20 -10.83 -8.31
N TRP A 138 4.60 -12.00 -8.14
CA TRP A 138 4.34 -12.95 -9.22
C TRP A 138 2.96 -12.77 -9.86
N GLN A 139 2.17 -11.82 -9.38
CA GLN A 139 0.84 -11.51 -9.90
C GLN A 139 0.92 -10.23 -10.74
N SER A 140 0.93 -10.37 -12.05
CA SER A 140 1.13 -9.24 -12.98
C SER A 140 0.05 -8.14 -12.86
N GLU A 141 -1.12 -8.47 -12.36
CA GLU A 141 -2.23 -7.52 -12.16
C GLU A 141 -2.07 -6.66 -10.92
N ILE A 142 -1.24 -7.08 -9.96
CA ILE A 142 -1.12 -6.37 -8.67
C ILE A 142 -0.32 -5.09 -8.80
N MET A 143 -0.89 -4.04 -8.23
CA MET A 143 -0.27 -2.75 -8.07
C MET A 143 -0.42 -2.34 -6.59
N LEU A 144 0.67 -2.48 -5.83
CA LEU A 144 0.70 -2.10 -4.41
C LEU A 144 1.26 -0.69 -4.28
N ILE A 145 0.47 0.19 -3.68
CA ILE A 145 0.84 1.59 -3.45
C ILE A 145 0.87 1.84 -1.96
N VAL A 146 1.99 2.34 -1.47
CA VAL A 146 2.15 2.71 -0.08
C VAL A 146 2.51 4.19 0.04
N CYS A 147 1.97 4.84 1.05
CA CYS A 147 2.26 6.23 1.37
C CYS A 147 2.79 6.34 2.79
N GLY A 148 3.75 7.21 3.00
CA GLY A 148 4.27 7.52 4.31
C GLY A 148 4.72 8.96 4.42
N SER A 149 4.44 9.59 5.58
CA SER A 149 4.87 10.95 5.89
C SER A 149 6.02 11.00 6.91
N ALA A 150 6.31 9.88 7.57
CA ALA A 150 7.43 9.79 8.52
C ALA A 150 8.73 9.63 7.75
N THR A 151 9.38 10.74 7.42
CA THR A 151 10.55 10.79 6.53
C THR A 151 11.69 9.87 7.00
N SER A 152 12.01 9.86 8.31
CA SER A 152 13.09 9.01 8.84
C SER A 152 12.81 7.53 8.66
N TRP A 153 11.56 7.10 8.89
CA TRP A 153 11.15 5.72 8.68
C TRP A 153 11.22 5.35 7.19
N MET A 154 10.74 6.23 6.32
CA MET A 154 10.73 5.99 4.87
C MET A 154 12.16 5.91 4.32
N VAL A 155 13.06 6.80 4.76
CA VAL A 155 14.47 6.75 4.37
C VAL A 155 15.08 5.40 4.77
N ARG A 156 14.89 4.98 6.01
CA ARG A 156 15.50 3.75 6.54
C ARG A 156 14.97 2.49 5.88
N ASN A 157 13.67 2.42 5.59
CA ASN A 157 13.04 1.18 5.10
C ASN A 157 12.78 1.15 3.59
N VAL A 158 12.71 2.29 2.93
CA VAL A 158 12.35 2.40 1.51
C VAL A 158 13.51 2.88 0.67
N ILE A 159 14.17 3.97 1.06
CA ILE A 159 15.18 4.65 0.24
C ILE A 159 16.58 4.05 0.45
N ASP A 160 16.93 3.70 1.69
CA ASP A 160 18.23 3.14 2.04
C ASP A 160 18.44 1.79 1.34
N ASN A 161 19.59 1.60 0.69
CA ASN A 161 19.96 0.36 -0.01
C ASN A 161 19.92 -0.89 0.88
N HIS A 162 19.98 -0.72 2.21
CA HIS A 162 19.88 -1.80 3.19
C HIS A 162 18.51 -1.85 3.86
N GLY A 163 17.56 -1.01 3.42
CA GLY A 163 16.22 -0.95 3.99
C GLY A 163 15.41 -2.20 3.72
N GLY A 164 14.51 -2.55 4.65
CA GLY A 164 13.74 -3.78 4.60
C GLY A 164 12.82 -3.93 3.38
N LEU A 165 12.47 -2.83 2.72
CA LEU A 165 11.60 -2.82 1.54
C LEU A 165 12.33 -2.34 0.28
N HIS A 166 13.57 -1.88 0.37
CA HIS A 166 14.27 -1.23 -0.74
C HIS A 166 14.30 -2.09 -2.01
N ASP A 167 14.72 -3.34 -1.90
CA ASP A 167 14.85 -4.26 -3.05
C ASP A 167 13.50 -4.70 -3.61
N ARG A 168 12.40 -4.41 -2.91
CA ARG A 168 11.05 -4.80 -3.30
C ARG A 168 10.28 -3.69 -3.97
N ILE A 169 10.63 -2.44 -3.66
CA ILE A 169 10.00 -1.24 -4.25
C ILE A 169 10.44 -1.13 -5.72
N THR A 170 9.46 -1.05 -6.63
CA THR A 170 9.74 -0.89 -8.06
C THR A 170 9.89 0.58 -8.46
N HIS A 171 9.17 1.48 -7.79
CA HIS A 171 9.22 2.92 -8.04
C HIS A 171 9.04 3.71 -6.75
N GLU A 172 9.75 4.83 -6.66
CA GLU A 172 9.66 5.79 -5.57
C GLU A 172 9.20 7.14 -6.11
N MET A 173 8.28 7.78 -5.38
CA MET A 173 7.81 9.12 -5.73
C MET A 173 7.95 10.04 -4.52
N ALA A 174 8.84 11.02 -4.64
CA ALA A 174 9.05 12.04 -3.60
C ALA A 174 8.16 13.25 -3.84
N PHE A 175 7.62 13.79 -2.75
CA PHE A 175 6.76 14.98 -2.76
C PHE A 175 7.37 16.13 -1.99
#